data_ccd8a0e72c9c6bfffd9f59b00806615b
#
_entry.id   ccd8a0e72c9c6bfffd9f59b00806615b
#
_cell.length_a   1.000
_cell.length_b   1.000
_cell.length_c   1.000
_cell.angle_alpha   90.00
_cell.angle_beta   90.00
_cell.angle_gamma   90.00
#
_symmetry.space_group_name_H-M   'P 1'
#
loop_
_entity.id
_entity.type
_entity.pdbx_description
1 polymer ?
#
loop_
_entity_poly.entity_id
_entity_poly.type
_entity_poly.pdbx_seq_one_letter_code
_entity_poly.pdbx_strand_id
1 'polypeptide(L)'
;MHVRLLAASYNPGMTFSAVSALSPLDGRYAAKLAKLRPLMSELGYMHRRVQVEIAWFIALSDAGFSEFKPFSAGARTYLLGLVKNFSEQDALAIKEFEKRTNHDVKAVEYWIKSKFEGRPELRAVAEFVHFACTSEDINNTSHALQLKSARDAVILPGLDELITQLRTMAHALADVPMLSRTHGQTASPTTVGKEIANVLVRLSAARARIAGVRLLAKMNGAVGNYNAHLSAWPDFDWEAFARRVVETPEPVGQSGLQPWGLGLSFQPYSIQIEPHDYMAELFDAVARANTILIDWARDVWGYVSLGYFKQKLKEGEIGSSTMPHKVNPIDFENAEGNLGLANALLRHLSEKLPISRWQRDLTDSTVLRNMGVALGYAALAYQSLLTGMGKLELNTEALATDLDAAWEVLAEPIQTVMRRFGVEQAYEKLKDATRGKAVTAEALHTLIRSLEIPDAEKQRLLALTPASYVGKAAELARRA
;
A
#
# COMPACT_ATOMS: atom_id res chain seq x y z
N MET A 1 31.34 18.77 -35.23
CA MET A 1 30.62 17.50 -35.18
C MET A 1 29.15 17.82 -34.84
N HIS A 2 28.29 17.95 -35.88
CA HIS A 2 26.89 18.36 -35.71
C HIS A 2 26.05 17.17 -35.27
N VAL A 3 25.59 17.22 -34.03
CA VAL A 3 24.54 16.28 -33.57
C VAL A 3 23.24 16.69 -34.28
N ARG A 4 22.84 15.95 -35.32
CA ARG A 4 21.51 16.04 -35.86
C ARG A 4 20.54 15.48 -34.78
N LEU A 5 19.84 16.38 -34.10
CA LEU A 5 18.62 16.03 -33.40
C LEU A 5 17.65 15.40 -34.42
N LEU A 6 17.43 14.11 -34.31
CA LEU A 6 16.32 13.44 -34.97
C LEU A 6 15.03 14.00 -34.32
N ALA A 7 14.52 15.09 -34.89
CA ALA A 7 13.11 15.42 -34.73
C ALA A 7 12.34 14.28 -35.38
N ALA A 8 11.97 13.27 -34.62
CA ALA A 8 11.00 12.30 -35.04
C ALA A 8 9.74 13.08 -35.40
N SER A 9 9.40 13.12 -36.68
CA SER A 9 8.13 13.67 -37.13
C SER A 9 7.03 12.98 -36.33
N TYR A 10 6.29 13.76 -35.54
CA TYR A 10 5.10 13.27 -34.84
C TYR A 10 4.17 12.66 -35.87
N ASN A 11 4.07 11.34 -35.87
CA ASN A 11 3.15 10.60 -36.72
C ASN A 11 1.80 10.50 -35.97
N PRO A 12 0.77 11.27 -36.35
CA PRO A 12 -0.53 11.23 -35.68
C PRO A 12 -1.25 9.86 -35.82
N GLY A 13 -0.70 8.93 -36.59
CA GLY A 13 -1.18 7.54 -36.71
C GLY A 13 -0.46 6.54 -35.78
N MET A 14 0.46 6.97 -34.90
CA MET A 14 1.12 6.06 -33.96
C MET A 14 0.11 5.59 -32.90
N THR A 15 -0.35 4.37 -33.01
CA THR A 15 -1.21 3.74 -31.99
C THR A 15 -0.41 3.55 -30.72
N PHE A 16 -1.00 3.96 -29.59
CA PHE A 16 -0.42 3.72 -28.27
C PHE A 16 -0.18 2.22 -28.05
N SER A 17 1.01 1.85 -27.65
CA SER A 17 1.38 0.47 -27.32
C SER A 17 2.24 0.43 -26.06
N ALA A 18 2.37 -0.74 -25.44
CA ALA A 18 3.21 -0.92 -24.28
C ALA A 18 4.68 -0.54 -24.52
N VAL A 19 5.19 -0.67 -25.76
CA VAL A 19 6.56 -0.31 -26.15
C VAL A 19 6.73 1.19 -26.30
N SER A 20 5.69 1.92 -26.72
CA SER A 20 5.69 3.37 -26.91
C SER A 20 5.16 4.13 -25.68
N ALA A 21 4.77 3.43 -24.61
CA ALA A 21 4.26 4.03 -23.39
C ALA A 21 5.34 4.84 -22.66
N LEU A 22 5.03 6.07 -22.29
CA LEU A 22 5.94 6.94 -21.55
C LEU A 22 6.10 6.45 -20.10
N SER A 23 5.02 5.97 -19.47
CA SER A 23 5.08 5.40 -18.13
C SER A 23 5.40 3.90 -18.19
N PRO A 24 6.38 3.41 -17.40
CA PRO A 24 6.64 1.99 -17.30
C PRO A 24 5.46 1.19 -16.73
N LEU A 25 4.56 1.82 -15.98
CA LEU A 25 3.33 1.19 -15.45
C LEU A 25 2.35 0.83 -16.58
N ASP A 26 2.33 1.61 -17.66
CA ASP A 26 1.49 1.35 -18.84
C ASP A 26 2.24 0.60 -19.95
N GLY A 27 3.56 0.50 -19.84
CA GLY A 27 4.44 -0.24 -20.73
C GLY A 27 4.89 -1.56 -20.13
N ARG A 28 6.16 -1.60 -19.72
CA ARG A 28 6.88 -2.79 -19.21
C ARG A 28 6.12 -3.57 -18.14
N TYR A 29 5.39 -2.88 -17.26
CA TYR A 29 4.72 -3.47 -16.11
C TYR A 29 3.19 -3.56 -16.25
N ALA A 30 2.65 -3.24 -17.40
CA ALA A 30 1.19 -3.15 -17.62
C ALA A 30 0.43 -4.42 -17.18
N ALA A 31 0.95 -5.60 -17.51
CA ALA A 31 0.33 -6.89 -17.16
C ALA A 31 0.28 -7.13 -15.63
N LYS A 32 1.27 -6.65 -14.89
CA LYS A 32 1.32 -6.79 -13.42
C LYS A 32 0.29 -5.91 -12.70
N LEU A 33 -0.24 -4.90 -13.36
CA LEU A 33 -1.18 -3.93 -12.80
C LEU A 33 -2.61 -4.10 -13.31
N ALA A 34 -2.92 -5.25 -13.91
CA ALA A 34 -4.24 -5.53 -14.47
C ALA A 34 -5.39 -5.35 -13.45
N LYS A 35 -5.19 -5.67 -12.18
CA LYS A 35 -6.19 -5.49 -11.10
C LYS A 35 -6.39 -4.02 -10.71
N LEU A 36 -5.34 -3.19 -10.79
CA LEU A 36 -5.40 -1.78 -10.38
C LEU A 36 -5.95 -0.88 -11.50
N ARG A 37 -5.64 -1.20 -12.75
CA ARG A 37 -5.98 -0.39 -13.92
C ARG A 37 -7.48 -0.05 -14.01
N PRO A 38 -8.44 -0.98 -13.93
CA PRO A 38 -9.86 -0.66 -14.01
C PRO A 38 -10.37 0.19 -12.84
N LEU A 39 -9.62 0.27 -11.74
CA LEU A 39 -10.00 1.01 -10.53
C LEU A 39 -9.48 2.45 -10.53
N MET A 40 -8.23 2.65 -10.98
CA MET A 40 -7.51 3.92 -10.81
C MET A 40 -7.19 4.65 -12.12
N SER A 41 -7.60 4.12 -13.27
CA SER A 41 -7.50 4.80 -14.57
C SER A 41 -8.62 5.83 -14.76
N GLU A 42 -8.55 6.60 -15.85
CA GLU A 42 -9.62 7.50 -16.28
C GLU A 42 -10.95 6.75 -16.49
N LEU A 43 -10.91 5.52 -17.02
CA LEU A 43 -12.07 4.62 -17.09
C LEU A 43 -12.67 4.37 -15.70
N GLY A 44 -11.84 4.00 -14.73
CA GLY A 44 -12.28 3.78 -13.36
C GLY A 44 -12.89 5.03 -12.73
N TYR A 45 -12.29 6.19 -12.99
CA TYR A 45 -12.81 7.45 -12.49
C TYR A 45 -14.17 7.82 -13.09
N MET A 46 -14.34 7.69 -14.40
CA MET A 46 -15.65 7.91 -15.05
C MET A 46 -16.71 6.93 -14.56
N HIS A 47 -16.35 5.66 -14.37
CA HIS A 47 -17.24 4.67 -13.78
C HIS A 47 -17.75 5.12 -12.39
N ARG A 48 -16.87 5.62 -11.52
CA ARG A 48 -17.27 6.09 -10.19
C ARG A 48 -18.13 7.36 -10.25
N ARG A 49 -17.87 8.27 -11.19
CA ARG A 49 -18.75 9.42 -11.41
C ARG A 49 -20.17 8.98 -11.82
N VAL A 50 -20.29 8.05 -12.73
CA VAL A 50 -21.60 7.48 -13.11
C VAL A 50 -22.27 6.81 -11.91
N GLN A 51 -21.50 6.08 -11.10
CA GLN A 51 -22.01 5.46 -9.88
C GLN A 51 -22.58 6.50 -8.89
N VAL A 52 -21.87 7.57 -8.62
CA VAL A 52 -22.31 8.61 -7.69
C VAL A 52 -23.55 9.33 -8.22
N GLU A 53 -23.57 9.71 -9.49
CA GLU A 53 -24.72 10.36 -10.13
C GLU A 53 -25.98 9.48 -10.06
N ILE A 54 -25.86 8.20 -10.38
CA ILE A 54 -26.98 7.25 -10.33
C ILE A 54 -27.43 7.00 -8.89
N ALA A 55 -26.51 6.90 -7.93
CA ALA A 55 -26.86 6.75 -6.53
C ALA A 55 -27.67 7.95 -6.02
N TRP A 56 -27.21 9.16 -6.32
CA TRP A 56 -27.90 10.40 -5.96
C TRP A 56 -29.27 10.49 -6.62
N PHE A 57 -29.37 10.18 -7.91
CA PHE A 57 -30.62 10.22 -8.70
C PHE A 57 -31.66 9.23 -8.16
N ILE A 58 -31.27 8.01 -7.83
CA ILE A 58 -32.16 7.02 -7.23
C ILE A 58 -32.59 7.47 -5.83
N ALA A 59 -31.67 7.94 -5.02
CA ALA A 59 -31.97 8.42 -3.67
C ALA A 59 -32.97 9.57 -3.67
N LEU A 60 -32.82 10.53 -4.60
CA LEU A 60 -33.77 11.63 -4.78
C LEU A 60 -35.17 11.13 -5.12
N SER A 61 -35.30 10.09 -5.96
CA SER A 61 -36.62 9.51 -6.24
C SER A 61 -37.31 8.92 -5.01
N ASP A 62 -36.52 8.47 -4.02
CA ASP A 62 -37.01 7.87 -2.77
C ASP A 62 -37.20 8.90 -1.64
N ALA A 63 -36.87 10.16 -1.88
CA ALA A 63 -36.91 11.22 -0.85
C ALA A 63 -38.33 11.63 -0.43
N GLY A 64 -39.33 11.25 -1.23
CA GLY A 64 -40.74 11.57 -0.94
C GLY A 64 -41.24 12.89 -1.52
N PHE A 65 -40.48 13.49 -2.44
CA PHE A 65 -40.88 14.71 -3.13
C PHE A 65 -42.11 14.49 -4.01
N SER A 66 -43.01 15.47 -4.05
CA SER A 66 -44.21 15.39 -4.90
C SER A 66 -43.86 15.36 -6.39
N GLU A 67 -42.79 16.04 -6.77
CA GLU A 67 -42.32 16.25 -8.13
C GLU A 67 -41.46 15.08 -8.63
N PHE A 68 -40.95 14.26 -7.73
CA PHE A 68 -40.05 13.15 -8.07
C PHE A 68 -40.46 11.85 -7.35
N LYS A 69 -41.25 11.05 -8.03
CA LYS A 69 -41.77 9.78 -7.48
C LYS A 69 -40.73 8.68 -7.51
N PRO A 70 -40.83 7.69 -6.58
CA PRO A 70 -39.97 6.51 -6.59
C PRO A 70 -40.01 5.79 -7.93
N PHE A 71 -38.84 5.42 -8.43
CA PHE A 71 -38.71 4.66 -9.67
C PHE A 71 -39.35 3.28 -9.59
N SER A 72 -39.94 2.83 -10.71
CA SER A 72 -40.35 1.46 -10.89
C SER A 72 -39.14 0.50 -10.76
N ALA A 73 -39.39 -0.77 -10.41
CA ALA A 73 -38.36 -1.80 -10.34
C ALA A 73 -37.57 -1.93 -11.64
N GLY A 74 -38.24 -1.76 -12.81
CA GLY A 74 -37.63 -1.79 -14.14
C GLY A 74 -36.66 -0.62 -14.36
N ALA A 75 -37.06 0.60 -13.99
CA ALA A 75 -36.21 1.78 -14.09
C ALA A 75 -34.98 1.67 -13.16
N ARG A 76 -35.15 1.23 -11.91
CA ARG A 76 -34.02 0.97 -10.99
C ARG A 76 -33.04 -0.06 -11.54
N THR A 77 -33.54 -1.20 -12.00
CA THR A 77 -32.69 -2.25 -12.59
C THR A 77 -31.88 -1.70 -13.78
N TYR A 78 -32.51 -0.88 -14.60
CA TYR A 78 -31.81 -0.25 -15.72
C TYR A 78 -30.72 0.72 -15.26
N LEU A 79 -31.01 1.63 -14.32
CA LEU A 79 -30.05 2.60 -13.78
C LEU A 79 -28.85 1.90 -13.13
N LEU A 80 -29.09 0.88 -12.31
CA LEU A 80 -28.05 0.05 -11.72
C LEU A 80 -27.24 -0.70 -12.78
N GLY A 81 -27.93 -1.12 -13.87
CA GLY A 81 -27.30 -1.74 -15.04
C GLY A 81 -26.29 -0.82 -15.74
N LEU A 82 -26.54 0.50 -15.81
CA LEU A 82 -25.60 1.47 -16.37
C LEU A 82 -24.28 1.50 -15.57
N VAL A 83 -24.34 1.33 -14.25
CA VAL A 83 -23.16 1.26 -13.39
C VAL A 83 -22.48 -0.11 -13.54
N LYS A 84 -23.23 -1.19 -13.37
CA LYS A 84 -22.70 -2.56 -13.35
C LYS A 84 -22.00 -2.95 -14.66
N ASN A 85 -22.55 -2.50 -15.79
CA ASN A 85 -22.07 -2.87 -17.12
C ASN A 85 -21.26 -1.76 -17.78
N PHE A 86 -20.80 -0.75 -17.03
CA PHE A 86 -20.01 0.36 -17.55
C PHE A 86 -18.75 -0.16 -18.24
N SER A 87 -18.52 0.27 -19.47
CA SER A 87 -17.47 -0.23 -20.34
C SER A 87 -16.54 0.90 -20.83
N GLU A 88 -15.44 0.51 -21.46
CA GLU A 88 -14.54 1.46 -22.14
C GLU A 88 -15.25 2.23 -23.25
N GLN A 89 -16.20 1.59 -23.95
CA GLN A 89 -17.01 2.27 -24.96
C GLN A 89 -17.90 3.36 -24.37
N ASP A 90 -18.45 3.13 -23.16
CA ASP A 90 -19.22 4.16 -22.45
C ASP A 90 -18.33 5.33 -22.05
N ALA A 91 -17.11 5.05 -21.56
CA ALA A 91 -16.14 6.08 -21.25
C ALA A 91 -15.72 6.89 -22.49
N LEU A 92 -15.50 6.24 -23.63
CA LEU A 92 -15.21 6.91 -24.91
C LEU A 92 -16.39 7.77 -25.36
N ALA A 93 -17.64 7.31 -25.19
CA ALA A 93 -18.82 8.11 -25.47
C ALA A 93 -18.92 9.35 -24.57
N ILE A 94 -18.57 9.24 -23.29
CA ILE A 94 -18.47 10.40 -22.38
C ILE A 94 -17.40 11.39 -22.88
N LYS A 95 -16.24 10.90 -23.35
CA LYS A 95 -15.18 11.77 -23.91
C LYS A 95 -15.64 12.52 -25.16
N GLU A 96 -16.55 11.96 -25.99
CA GLU A 96 -17.13 12.70 -27.12
C GLU A 96 -18.05 13.84 -26.64
N PHE A 97 -18.76 13.68 -25.52
CA PHE A 97 -19.49 14.81 -24.91
C PHE A 97 -18.50 15.85 -24.36
N GLU A 98 -17.43 15.40 -23.66
CA GLU A 98 -16.44 16.29 -23.06
C GLU A 98 -15.74 17.17 -24.11
N LYS A 99 -15.38 16.64 -25.28
CA LYS A 99 -14.81 17.40 -26.40
C LYS A 99 -15.68 18.61 -26.82
N ARG A 100 -17.00 18.50 -26.71
CA ARG A 100 -17.94 19.56 -27.06
C ARG A 100 -18.22 20.52 -25.94
N THR A 101 -18.22 20.04 -24.69
CA THR A 101 -18.59 20.83 -23.53
C THR A 101 -17.37 21.47 -22.84
N ASN A 102 -16.18 20.95 -23.08
CA ASN A 102 -14.95 21.26 -22.36
C ASN A 102 -15.13 21.17 -20.83
N HIS A 103 -16.00 20.22 -20.38
CA HIS A 103 -16.30 20.04 -18.97
C HIS A 103 -16.61 18.55 -18.70
N ASP A 104 -15.78 17.91 -17.91
CA ASP A 104 -15.76 16.47 -17.70
C ASP A 104 -16.99 15.94 -16.93
N VAL A 105 -17.38 16.57 -15.82
CA VAL A 105 -18.57 16.14 -15.04
C VAL A 105 -19.87 16.40 -15.82
N LYS A 106 -19.96 17.55 -16.52
CA LYS A 106 -21.13 17.83 -17.37
C LYS A 106 -21.28 16.83 -18.53
N ALA A 107 -20.15 16.32 -19.02
CA ALA A 107 -20.17 15.26 -20.02
C ALA A 107 -20.79 13.95 -19.49
N VAL A 108 -20.51 13.59 -18.24
CA VAL A 108 -21.14 12.44 -17.56
C VAL A 108 -22.64 12.63 -17.44
N GLU A 109 -23.10 13.81 -16.99
CA GLU A 109 -24.52 14.15 -16.90
C GLU A 109 -25.23 14.00 -18.26
N TYR A 110 -24.64 14.55 -19.32
CA TYR A 110 -25.22 14.46 -20.67
C TYR A 110 -25.24 13.01 -21.17
N TRP A 111 -24.20 12.23 -20.91
CA TRP A 111 -24.19 10.83 -21.25
C TRP A 111 -25.31 10.06 -20.53
N ILE A 112 -25.49 10.27 -19.21
CA ILE A 112 -26.57 9.63 -18.46
C ILE A 112 -27.93 10.03 -19.05
N LYS A 113 -28.19 11.33 -19.27
CA LYS A 113 -29.44 11.80 -19.89
C LYS A 113 -29.68 11.19 -21.28
N SER A 114 -28.63 10.98 -22.07
CA SER A 114 -28.75 10.32 -23.41
C SER A 114 -29.22 8.88 -23.30
N LYS A 115 -28.90 8.16 -22.19
CA LYS A 115 -29.36 6.80 -21.94
C LYS A 115 -30.84 6.70 -21.58
N PHE A 116 -31.51 7.82 -21.38
CA PHE A 116 -32.96 7.85 -21.09
C PHE A 116 -33.84 7.91 -22.35
N GLU A 117 -33.22 7.94 -23.52
CA GLU A 117 -33.96 7.85 -24.78
C GLU A 117 -34.76 6.53 -24.84
N GLY A 118 -36.02 6.62 -25.27
CA GLY A 118 -36.95 5.47 -25.27
C GLY A 118 -37.45 5.01 -23.90
N ARG A 119 -37.16 5.75 -22.81
CA ARG A 119 -37.59 5.45 -21.45
C ARG A 119 -38.39 6.59 -20.84
N PRO A 120 -39.71 6.66 -21.06
CA PRO A 120 -40.54 7.80 -20.68
C PRO A 120 -40.44 8.18 -19.17
N GLU A 121 -40.41 7.16 -18.27
CA GLU A 121 -40.31 7.37 -16.84
C GLU A 121 -39.03 8.15 -16.46
N LEU A 122 -37.85 7.75 -17.00
CA LEU A 122 -36.57 8.40 -16.72
C LEU A 122 -36.45 9.75 -17.41
N ARG A 123 -36.98 9.87 -18.63
CA ARG A 123 -36.94 11.11 -19.40
C ARG A 123 -37.76 12.22 -18.76
N ALA A 124 -38.89 11.90 -18.14
CA ALA A 124 -39.77 12.87 -17.48
C ALA A 124 -39.05 13.58 -16.31
N VAL A 125 -38.07 12.94 -15.68
CA VAL A 125 -37.35 13.44 -14.51
C VAL A 125 -35.85 13.63 -14.78
N ALA A 126 -35.45 13.70 -16.04
CA ALA A 126 -34.03 13.78 -16.43
C ALA A 126 -33.30 15.00 -15.83
N GLU A 127 -34.02 16.10 -15.52
CA GLU A 127 -33.44 17.30 -14.92
C GLU A 127 -33.03 17.12 -13.45
N PHE A 128 -33.42 16.00 -12.82
CA PHE A 128 -32.92 15.63 -11.49
C PHE A 128 -31.56 14.91 -11.51
N VAL A 129 -31.02 14.59 -12.69
CA VAL A 129 -29.61 14.16 -12.79
C VAL A 129 -28.72 15.34 -12.42
N HIS A 130 -27.74 15.12 -11.55
CA HIS A 130 -26.86 16.17 -10.99
C HIS A 130 -27.60 17.27 -10.20
N PHE A 131 -28.81 17.00 -9.72
CA PHE A 131 -29.65 18.00 -9.04
C PHE A 131 -28.98 18.53 -7.77
N ALA A 132 -28.87 19.86 -7.69
CA ALA A 132 -28.25 20.63 -6.62
C ALA A 132 -26.78 20.32 -6.32
N CYS A 133 -26.15 19.40 -7.05
CA CYS A 133 -24.75 19.06 -6.93
C CYS A 133 -23.82 20.12 -7.53
N THR A 134 -22.61 20.20 -6.99
CA THR A 134 -21.45 20.75 -7.70
C THR A 134 -20.59 19.60 -8.25
N SER A 135 -19.73 19.92 -9.20
CA SER A 135 -18.81 18.90 -9.77
C SER A 135 -18.03 18.14 -8.70
N GLU A 136 -17.70 18.79 -7.60
CA GLU A 136 -16.90 18.18 -6.54
C GLU A 136 -17.70 17.29 -5.58
N ASP A 137 -19.02 17.41 -5.52
CA ASP A 137 -19.86 16.38 -4.89
C ASP A 137 -19.67 15.03 -5.59
N ILE A 138 -19.54 15.07 -6.91
CA ILE A 138 -19.31 13.89 -7.74
C ILE A 138 -17.84 13.47 -7.72
N ASN A 139 -16.91 14.40 -7.95
CA ASN A 139 -15.49 14.12 -8.08
C ASN A 139 -14.87 13.60 -6.77
N ASN A 140 -15.07 14.31 -5.66
CA ASN A 140 -14.48 13.91 -4.38
C ASN A 140 -15.01 12.55 -3.92
N THR A 141 -16.31 12.34 -4.06
CA THR A 141 -16.95 11.06 -3.74
C THR A 141 -16.44 9.93 -4.65
N SER A 142 -16.23 10.21 -5.95
CA SER A 142 -15.65 9.26 -6.90
C SER A 142 -14.21 8.90 -6.56
N HIS A 143 -13.37 9.87 -6.15
CA HIS A 143 -12.02 9.62 -5.70
C HIS A 143 -11.99 8.76 -4.42
N ALA A 144 -12.89 9.01 -3.47
CA ALA A 144 -13.03 8.17 -2.28
C ALA A 144 -13.38 6.72 -2.64
N LEU A 145 -14.29 6.51 -3.59
CA LEU A 145 -14.65 5.18 -4.10
C LEU A 145 -13.49 4.49 -4.85
N GLN A 146 -12.72 5.24 -5.63
CA GLN A 146 -11.51 4.71 -6.27
C GLN A 146 -10.49 4.24 -5.23
N LEU A 147 -10.18 5.08 -4.24
CA LEU A 147 -9.25 4.77 -3.17
C LEU A 147 -9.73 3.60 -2.33
N LYS A 148 -11.04 3.54 -2.01
CA LYS A 148 -11.65 2.38 -1.32
C LYS A 148 -11.39 1.10 -2.11
N SER A 149 -11.70 1.11 -3.38
CA SER A 149 -11.55 -0.07 -4.24
C SER A 149 -10.09 -0.48 -4.40
N ALA A 150 -9.17 0.47 -4.62
CA ALA A 150 -7.75 0.19 -4.74
C ALA A 150 -7.14 -0.32 -3.43
N ARG A 151 -7.51 0.29 -2.29
CA ARG A 151 -7.09 -0.15 -0.97
C ARG A 151 -7.57 -1.58 -0.69
N ASP A 152 -8.87 -1.84 -0.86
CA ASP A 152 -9.50 -3.09 -0.41
C ASP A 152 -9.23 -4.26 -1.38
N ALA A 153 -9.08 -4.00 -2.69
CA ALA A 153 -8.88 -5.05 -3.69
C ALA A 153 -7.42 -5.27 -4.13
N VAL A 154 -6.51 -4.31 -3.85
CA VAL A 154 -5.12 -4.40 -4.34
C VAL A 154 -4.10 -4.20 -3.23
N ILE A 155 -4.16 -3.09 -2.50
CA ILE A 155 -3.11 -2.74 -1.52
C ILE A 155 -3.16 -3.65 -0.29
N LEU A 156 -4.32 -3.78 0.36
CA LEU A 156 -4.46 -4.65 1.53
C LEU A 156 -4.21 -6.13 1.19
N PRO A 157 -4.77 -6.71 0.12
CA PRO A 157 -4.46 -8.08 -0.26
C PRO A 157 -2.96 -8.30 -0.56
N GLY A 158 -2.31 -7.37 -1.25
CA GLY A 158 -0.86 -7.46 -1.51
C GLY A 158 -0.03 -7.45 -0.23
N LEU A 159 -0.40 -6.63 0.76
CA LEU A 159 0.23 -6.63 2.08
C LEU A 159 -0.09 -7.92 2.86
N ASP A 160 -1.31 -8.45 2.77
CA ASP A 160 -1.72 -9.69 3.44
C ASP A 160 -0.94 -10.91 2.90
N GLU A 161 -0.67 -10.96 1.60
CA GLU A 161 0.19 -11.97 0.98
C GLU A 161 1.63 -11.88 1.51
N LEU A 162 2.21 -10.66 1.59
CA LEU A 162 3.55 -10.43 2.17
C LEU A 162 3.60 -10.83 3.65
N ILE A 163 2.62 -10.43 4.45
CA ILE A 163 2.50 -10.77 5.87
C ILE A 163 2.45 -12.29 6.05
N THR A 164 1.67 -12.98 5.22
CA THR A 164 1.53 -14.44 5.25
C THR A 164 2.87 -15.13 4.93
N GLN A 165 3.57 -14.66 3.91
CA GLN A 165 4.87 -15.20 3.53
C GLN A 165 5.93 -14.94 4.61
N LEU A 166 5.98 -13.72 5.15
CA LEU A 166 6.91 -13.38 6.25
C LEU A 166 6.63 -14.22 7.49
N ARG A 167 5.37 -14.46 7.84
CA ARG A 167 4.99 -15.33 8.97
C ARG A 167 5.45 -16.76 8.75
N THR A 168 5.23 -17.30 7.57
CA THR A 168 5.69 -18.65 7.21
C THR A 168 7.20 -18.78 7.36
N MET A 169 7.96 -17.80 6.86
CA MET A 169 9.41 -17.78 6.97
C MET A 169 9.87 -17.61 8.42
N ALA A 170 9.28 -16.68 9.18
CA ALA A 170 9.63 -16.44 10.59
C ALA A 170 9.46 -17.71 11.44
N HIS A 171 8.36 -18.41 11.27
CA HIS A 171 8.07 -19.65 12.01
C HIS A 171 9.01 -20.80 11.57
N ALA A 172 9.22 -20.99 10.29
CA ALA A 172 10.10 -22.05 9.77
C ALA A 172 11.56 -21.86 10.21
N LEU A 173 12.01 -20.62 10.37
CA LEU A 173 13.39 -20.27 10.69
C LEU A 173 13.56 -19.81 12.14
N ALA A 174 12.59 -20.07 12.99
CA ALA A 174 12.55 -19.59 14.40
C ALA A 174 13.77 -20.05 15.21
N ASP A 175 14.24 -21.27 14.97
CA ASP A 175 15.36 -21.89 15.72
C ASP A 175 16.72 -21.76 15.04
N VAL A 176 16.80 -21.11 13.87
CA VAL A 176 18.05 -20.99 13.13
C VAL A 176 18.88 -19.82 13.69
N PRO A 177 19.98 -20.06 14.40
CA PRO A 177 20.80 -19.00 14.97
C PRO A 177 21.55 -18.25 13.88
N MET A 178 21.76 -16.95 14.12
CA MET A 178 22.44 -16.03 13.21
C MET A 178 23.16 -14.97 14.04
N LEU A 179 24.34 -14.53 13.62
CA LEU A 179 24.97 -13.35 14.17
C LEU A 179 24.22 -12.08 13.77
N SER A 180 23.98 -11.20 14.73
CA SER A 180 23.55 -9.85 14.39
C SER A 180 24.71 -9.00 13.87
N ARG A 181 24.39 -7.98 13.10
CA ARG A 181 25.33 -6.96 12.64
C ARG A 181 24.86 -5.60 13.13
N THR A 182 25.46 -5.07 14.17
CA THR A 182 25.24 -3.69 14.62
C THR A 182 26.39 -2.81 14.15
N HIS A 183 26.09 -1.68 13.54
CA HIS A 183 27.11 -0.84 12.89
C HIS A 183 27.99 -1.59 11.87
N GLY A 184 27.46 -2.63 11.26
CA GLY A 184 28.21 -3.51 10.35
C GLY A 184 29.20 -4.46 11.03
N GLN A 185 29.27 -4.46 12.38
CA GLN A 185 30.15 -5.31 13.17
C GLN A 185 29.40 -6.49 13.78
N THR A 186 30.13 -7.58 13.99
CA THR A 186 29.64 -8.78 14.69
C THR A 186 29.11 -8.41 16.07
N ALA A 187 27.91 -8.84 16.40
CA ALA A 187 27.22 -8.52 17.65
C ALA A 187 26.50 -9.77 18.19
N SER A 188 25.76 -9.58 19.29
CA SER A 188 25.05 -10.67 19.98
C SER A 188 24.18 -11.47 19.01
N PRO A 189 24.20 -12.81 19.09
CA PRO A 189 23.41 -13.68 18.23
C PRO A 189 21.90 -13.48 18.37
N THR A 190 21.20 -13.73 17.32
CA THR A 190 19.74 -13.78 17.20
C THR A 190 19.32 -15.05 16.44
N THR A 191 18.07 -15.12 15.96
CA THR A 191 17.67 -16.12 14.99
C THR A 191 17.15 -15.46 13.72
N VAL A 192 17.31 -16.13 12.59
CA VAL A 192 16.79 -15.68 11.29
C VAL A 192 15.28 -15.41 11.39
N GLY A 193 14.55 -16.33 12.04
CA GLY A 193 13.10 -16.19 12.22
C GLY A 193 12.72 -14.96 13.02
N LYS A 194 13.48 -14.60 14.08
CA LYS A 194 13.18 -13.41 14.90
C LYS A 194 13.41 -12.11 14.13
N GLU A 195 14.44 -12.04 13.30
CA GLU A 195 14.67 -10.87 12.45
C GLU A 195 13.52 -10.67 11.45
N ILE A 196 13.06 -11.76 10.82
CA ILE A 196 11.87 -11.72 9.94
C ILE A 196 10.60 -11.33 10.74
N ALA A 197 10.44 -11.84 11.97
CA ALA A 197 9.30 -11.51 12.83
C ALA A 197 9.24 -10.02 13.17
N ASN A 198 10.37 -9.32 13.27
CA ASN A 198 10.39 -7.87 13.45
C ASN A 198 9.68 -7.14 12.30
N VAL A 199 10.00 -7.50 11.07
CA VAL A 199 9.36 -6.93 9.87
C VAL A 199 7.88 -7.30 9.82
N LEU A 200 7.54 -8.57 10.08
CA LEU A 200 6.17 -9.07 10.11
C LEU A 200 5.26 -8.26 11.05
N VAL A 201 5.70 -8.04 12.29
CA VAL A 201 4.90 -7.31 13.29
C VAL A 201 4.73 -5.85 12.91
N ARG A 202 5.80 -5.19 12.44
CA ARG A 202 5.77 -3.80 11.97
C ARG A 202 4.82 -3.64 10.77
N LEU A 203 4.90 -4.55 9.79
CA LEU A 203 4.07 -4.52 8.58
C LEU A 203 2.60 -4.80 8.90
N SER A 204 2.31 -5.74 9.80
CA SER A 204 0.94 -6.04 10.26
C SER A 204 0.29 -4.83 10.92
N ALA A 205 1.03 -4.10 11.76
CA ALA A 205 0.56 -2.86 12.36
C ALA A 205 0.33 -1.76 11.32
N ALA A 206 1.21 -1.62 10.33
CA ALA A 206 1.04 -0.65 9.24
C ALA A 206 -0.17 -0.98 8.37
N ARG A 207 -0.36 -2.26 8.03
CA ARG A 207 -1.53 -2.77 7.30
C ARG A 207 -2.85 -2.44 8.01
N ALA A 208 -2.89 -2.63 9.33
CA ALA A 208 -4.07 -2.30 10.14
C ALA A 208 -4.38 -0.79 10.11
N ARG A 209 -3.37 0.07 10.13
CA ARG A 209 -3.55 1.53 9.98
C ARG A 209 -4.14 1.89 8.62
N ILE A 210 -3.63 1.33 7.53
CA ILE A 210 -4.18 1.56 6.17
C ILE A 210 -5.66 1.15 6.12
N ALA A 211 -6.01 -0.01 6.67
CA ALA A 211 -7.39 -0.49 6.70
C ALA A 211 -8.31 0.40 7.55
N GLY A 212 -7.78 1.03 8.61
CA GLY A 212 -8.52 1.87 9.54
C GLY A 212 -8.81 3.28 9.05
N VAL A 213 -8.18 3.75 7.97
CA VAL A 213 -8.42 5.10 7.45
C VAL A 213 -9.85 5.22 6.95
N ARG A 214 -10.58 6.20 7.49
CA ARG A 214 -11.94 6.51 7.07
C ARG A 214 -11.90 7.28 5.75
N LEU A 215 -12.60 6.78 4.75
CA LEU A 215 -12.67 7.42 3.43
C LEU A 215 -13.88 8.34 3.41
N LEU A 216 -13.62 9.64 3.29
CA LEU A 216 -14.63 10.68 3.46
C LEU A 216 -15.24 11.09 2.11
N ALA A 217 -16.51 11.50 2.14
CA ALA A 217 -17.21 12.06 0.99
C ALA A 217 -18.15 13.18 1.42
N LYS A 218 -18.42 14.07 0.50
CA LYS A 218 -19.37 15.18 0.67
C LYS A 218 -20.45 15.13 -0.41
N MET A 219 -21.66 15.52 -0.06
CA MET A 219 -22.79 15.72 -0.98
C MET A 219 -23.63 16.91 -0.46
N ASN A 220 -23.06 18.12 -0.48
CA ASN A 220 -23.61 19.31 0.18
C ASN A 220 -23.50 20.61 -0.65
N GLY A 221 -23.22 20.46 -1.95
CA GLY A 221 -23.29 21.57 -2.91
C GLY A 221 -22.02 22.40 -3.02
N ALA A 222 -22.15 23.53 -3.70
CA ALA A 222 -21.04 24.32 -4.25
C ALA A 222 -20.01 24.80 -3.20
N VAL A 223 -20.42 25.02 -1.96
CA VAL A 223 -19.55 25.49 -0.87
C VAL A 223 -19.83 24.77 0.46
N GLY A 224 -20.49 23.61 0.41
CA GLY A 224 -20.72 22.77 1.59
C GLY A 224 -21.92 23.19 2.47
N ASN A 225 -22.79 24.05 2.00
CA ASN A 225 -23.84 24.66 2.81
C ASN A 225 -25.28 24.35 2.35
N TYR A 226 -25.45 23.42 1.40
CA TYR A 226 -26.76 23.05 0.83
C TYR A 226 -27.58 24.23 0.22
N ASN A 227 -26.94 25.33 -0.22
CA ASN A 227 -27.62 26.51 -0.71
C ASN A 227 -28.66 26.20 -1.79
N ALA A 228 -28.29 25.50 -2.85
CA ALA A 228 -29.17 25.12 -3.93
C ALA A 228 -30.27 24.14 -3.48
N HIS A 229 -29.91 23.20 -2.63
CA HIS A 229 -30.82 22.21 -2.07
C HIS A 229 -31.94 22.86 -1.25
N LEU A 230 -31.59 23.73 -0.30
CA LEU A 230 -32.52 24.46 0.54
C LEU A 230 -33.35 25.49 -0.25
N SER A 231 -32.85 25.99 -1.37
CA SER A 231 -33.62 26.83 -2.27
C SER A 231 -34.77 26.08 -2.95
N ALA A 232 -34.58 24.77 -3.21
CA ALA A 232 -35.61 23.95 -3.82
C ALA A 232 -36.60 23.37 -2.80
N TRP A 233 -36.12 22.83 -1.70
CA TRP A 233 -36.94 22.28 -0.59
C TRP A 233 -36.35 22.74 0.74
N PRO A 234 -36.80 23.91 1.29
CA PRO A 234 -36.21 24.55 2.46
C PRO A 234 -36.40 23.76 3.75
N ASP A 235 -37.47 23.00 3.86
CA ASP A 235 -37.84 22.24 5.07
C ASP A 235 -37.35 20.80 5.05
N PHE A 236 -36.59 20.37 4.00
CA PHE A 236 -36.08 19.01 3.90
C PHE A 236 -34.71 18.88 4.58
N ASP A 237 -34.53 17.81 5.36
CA ASP A 237 -33.26 17.51 6.04
C ASP A 237 -32.23 16.96 5.06
N TRP A 238 -31.57 17.87 4.35
CA TRP A 238 -30.56 17.56 3.36
C TRP A 238 -29.30 16.93 3.95
N GLU A 239 -28.94 17.27 5.19
CA GLU A 239 -27.76 16.69 5.84
C GLU A 239 -27.99 15.20 6.14
N ALA A 240 -29.11 14.87 6.79
CA ALA A 240 -29.46 13.48 7.05
C ALA A 240 -29.63 12.68 5.75
N PHE A 241 -30.18 13.31 4.71
CA PHE A 241 -30.34 12.68 3.41
C PHE A 241 -28.98 12.38 2.76
N ALA A 242 -28.09 13.36 2.64
CA ALA A 242 -26.74 13.19 2.07
C ALA A 242 -25.91 12.17 2.85
N ARG A 243 -25.96 12.23 4.18
CA ARG A 243 -25.33 11.23 5.05
C ARG A 243 -25.81 9.82 4.74
N ARG A 244 -27.10 9.61 4.60
CA ARG A 244 -27.68 8.31 4.27
C ARG A 244 -27.18 7.79 2.91
N VAL A 245 -27.11 8.64 1.88
CA VAL A 245 -26.57 8.25 0.57
C VAL A 245 -25.11 7.85 0.65
N VAL A 246 -24.31 8.59 1.40
CA VAL A 246 -22.87 8.37 1.52
C VAL A 246 -22.56 7.14 2.39
N GLU A 247 -23.22 6.97 3.54
CA GLU A 247 -22.87 5.99 4.55
C GLU A 247 -23.54 4.63 4.38
N THR A 248 -24.72 4.57 3.70
CA THR A 248 -25.34 3.26 3.43
C THR A 248 -24.39 2.39 2.63
N PRO A 249 -24.13 1.13 3.04
CA PRO A 249 -23.29 0.22 2.30
C PRO A 249 -23.74 0.00 0.87
N GLU A 250 -22.79 -0.21 -0.04
CA GLU A 250 -23.11 -0.65 -1.40
C GLU A 250 -23.93 -1.96 -1.33
N PRO A 251 -24.96 -2.14 -2.16
CA PRO A 251 -25.75 -3.34 -2.15
C PRO A 251 -24.89 -4.55 -2.54
N VAL A 252 -24.81 -5.53 -1.65
CA VAL A 252 -24.16 -6.82 -1.90
C VAL A 252 -25.21 -7.76 -2.49
N GLY A 253 -25.07 -8.10 -3.77
CA GLY A 253 -25.96 -9.07 -4.44
C GLY A 253 -27.03 -8.46 -5.35
N GLN A 254 -27.86 -9.32 -5.95
CA GLN A 254 -28.79 -8.97 -7.02
C GLN A 254 -30.14 -8.40 -6.57
N SER A 255 -30.40 -8.19 -5.30
CA SER A 255 -31.69 -7.67 -4.83
C SER A 255 -31.77 -6.15 -5.03
N GLY A 256 -32.13 -5.71 -6.22
CA GLY A 256 -32.20 -4.31 -6.65
C GLY A 256 -33.30 -3.45 -5.97
N LEU A 257 -33.66 -3.73 -4.73
CA LEU A 257 -34.72 -3.04 -3.98
C LEU A 257 -34.22 -2.39 -2.69
N GLN A 258 -32.95 -2.53 -2.32
CA GLN A 258 -32.37 -1.88 -1.13
C GLN A 258 -31.95 -0.44 -1.45
N PRO A 259 -32.01 0.49 -0.49
CA PRO A 259 -31.50 1.86 -0.68
C PRO A 259 -30.05 1.80 -1.10
N TRP A 260 -29.74 2.49 -2.18
CA TRP A 260 -28.40 2.48 -2.79
C TRP A 260 -27.51 3.48 -2.07
N GLY A 261 -26.45 2.99 -1.42
CA GLY A 261 -25.46 3.81 -0.74
C GLY A 261 -24.06 3.61 -1.32
N LEU A 262 -23.12 4.45 -0.88
CA LEU A 262 -21.76 4.48 -1.38
C LEU A 262 -20.74 3.80 -0.45
N GLY A 263 -21.14 3.48 0.79
CA GLY A 263 -20.32 2.79 1.77
C GLY A 263 -19.05 3.56 2.16
N LEU A 264 -19.16 4.90 2.21
CA LEU A 264 -18.13 5.85 2.61
C LEU A 264 -18.47 6.47 3.96
N SER A 265 -17.67 7.40 4.46
CA SER A 265 -17.99 8.20 5.64
C SER A 265 -18.38 9.61 5.22
N PHE A 266 -19.46 10.13 5.77
CA PHE A 266 -19.94 11.47 5.43
C PHE A 266 -19.13 12.56 6.13
N GLN A 267 -18.76 13.63 5.37
CA GLN A 267 -18.09 14.83 5.88
C GLN A 267 -19.02 16.03 5.82
N PRO A 268 -19.57 16.47 6.96
CA PRO A 268 -20.46 17.64 6.98
C PRO A 268 -19.73 18.98 6.83
N TYR A 269 -18.48 19.06 7.32
CA TYR A 269 -17.68 20.26 7.28
C TYR A 269 -16.78 20.27 6.05
N SER A 270 -17.32 20.68 4.93
CA SER A 270 -16.61 20.81 3.66
C SER A 270 -16.72 22.22 3.10
N ILE A 271 -15.99 22.47 2.04
CA ILE A 271 -16.07 23.66 1.20
C ILE A 271 -16.58 23.22 -0.17
N GLN A 272 -16.09 23.74 -1.29
CA GLN A 272 -16.43 23.14 -2.57
C GLN A 272 -15.90 21.72 -2.67
N ILE A 273 -14.74 21.47 -2.04
CA ILE A 273 -14.12 20.13 -1.91
C ILE A 273 -14.34 19.56 -0.50
N GLU A 274 -14.24 18.25 -0.38
CA GLU A 274 -13.80 17.60 0.83
C GLU A 274 -12.30 17.92 1.00
N PRO A 275 -11.81 18.39 2.17
CA PRO A 275 -10.45 18.96 2.30
C PRO A 275 -9.28 18.00 2.07
N HIS A 276 -9.52 16.74 1.79
CA HIS A 276 -8.53 15.70 1.45
C HIS A 276 -7.58 15.27 2.57
N ASP A 277 -7.81 15.65 3.81
CA ASP A 277 -7.00 15.22 4.95
C ASP A 277 -6.98 13.68 5.08
N TYR A 278 -8.11 13.00 4.84
CA TYR A 278 -8.19 11.55 4.86
C TYR A 278 -7.34 10.89 3.75
N MET A 279 -7.21 11.55 2.59
CA MET A 279 -6.33 11.08 1.52
C MET A 279 -4.87 11.16 1.95
N ALA A 280 -4.48 12.27 2.60
CA ALA A 280 -3.15 12.44 3.15
C ALA A 280 -2.84 11.37 4.19
N GLU A 281 -3.77 11.10 5.12
CA GLU A 281 -3.64 10.02 6.10
C GLU A 281 -3.44 8.65 5.44
N LEU A 282 -4.23 8.34 4.40
CA LEU A 282 -4.10 7.08 3.66
C LEU A 282 -2.74 6.97 2.97
N PHE A 283 -2.30 8.03 2.29
CA PHE A 283 -1.04 8.03 1.54
C PHE A 283 0.16 7.94 2.48
N ASP A 284 0.14 8.62 3.62
CA ASP A 284 1.16 8.52 4.65
C ASP A 284 1.22 7.11 5.27
N ALA A 285 0.05 6.51 5.51
CA ALA A 285 -0.02 5.14 6.02
C ALA A 285 0.58 4.12 5.02
N VAL A 286 0.29 4.27 3.71
CA VAL A 286 0.89 3.42 2.66
C VAL A 286 2.39 3.68 2.54
N ALA A 287 2.83 4.94 2.53
CA ALA A 287 4.25 5.29 2.48
C ALA A 287 5.02 4.72 3.69
N ARG A 288 4.38 4.68 4.86
CA ARG A 288 4.96 4.08 6.06
C ARG A 288 5.13 2.56 5.92
N ALA A 289 4.14 1.85 5.40
CA ALA A 289 4.27 0.43 5.08
C ALA A 289 5.38 0.17 4.06
N ASN A 290 5.44 0.97 3.01
CA ASN A 290 6.50 0.90 1.99
C ASN A 290 7.90 1.09 2.59
N THR A 291 8.05 1.99 3.58
CA THR A 291 9.35 2.22 4.25
C THR A 291 9.82 0.97 5.01
N ILE A 292 8.90 0.24 5.65
CA ILE A 292 9.22 -1.05 6.31
C ILE A 292 9.68 -2.08 5.28
N LEU A 293 9.06 -2.10 4.11
CA LEU A 293 9.42 -3.04 3.03
C LEU A 293 10.74 -2.67 2.34
N ILE A 294 11.09 -1.38 2.26
CA ILE A 294 12.42 -0.93 1.82
C ILE A 294 13.50 -1.42 2.77
N ASP A 295 13.28 -1.25 4.07
CA ASP A 295 14.18 -1.73 5.13
C ASP A 295 14.42 -3.25 4.99
N TRP A 296 13.34 -4.01 4.86
CA TRP A 296 13.40 -5.45 4.60
C TRP A 296 14.17 -5.82 3.32
N ALA A 297 13.92 -5.13 2.21
CA ALA A 297 14.59 -5.40 0.95
C ALA A 297 16.11 -5.19 1.05
N ARG A 298 16.55 -4.16 1.77
CA ARG A 298 17.96 -3.86 2.04
C ARG A 298 18.62 -4.90 2.93
N ASP A 299 17.93 -5.32 3.98
CA ASP A 299 18.45 -6.37 4.88
C ASP A 299 18.62 -7.69 4.14
N VAL A 300 17.66 -8.11 3.33
CA VAL A 300 17.79 -9.33 2.49
C VAL A 300 18.96 -9.20 1.52
N TRP A 301 19.11 -8.04 0.87
CA TRP A 301 20.26 -7.78 0.00
C TRP A 301 21.58 -7.94 0.77
N GLY A 302 21.64 -7.41 1.99
CA GLY A 302 22.78 -7.56 2.89
C GLY A 302 23.04 -9.03 3.26
N TYR A 303 22.02 -9.79 3.61
CA TYR A 303 22.13 -11.21 3.95
C TYR A 303 22.55 -12.07 2.73
N VAL A 304 22.12 -11.72 1.54
CA VAL A 304 22.63 -12.35 0.30
C VAL A 304 24.13 -12.04 0.11
N SER A 305 24.55 -10.80 0.38
CA SER A 305 25.96 -10.38 0.32
C SER A 305 26.85 -11.12 1.32
N LEU A 306 26.32 -11.45 2.51
CA LEU A 306 27.00 -12.26 3.54
C LEU A 306 26.97 -13.78 3.22
N GLY A 307 26.25 -14.19 2.17
CA GLY A 307 26.07 -15.60 1.85
C GLY A 307 25.09 -16.33 2.76
N TYR A 308 24.33 -15.65 3.61
CA TYR A 308 23.33 -16.24 4.50
C TYR A 308 22.11 -16.74 3.73
N PHE A 309 21.73 -16.02 2.66
CA PHE A 309 20.74 -16.48 1.69
C PHE A 309 21.38 -16.68 0.31
N LYS A 310 20.95 -17.73 -0.36
CA LYS A 310 21.15 -17.99 -1.79
C LYS A 310 19.84 -17.76 -2.52
N GLN A 311 19.91 -17.49 -3.83
CA GLN A 311 18.73 -17.41 -4.66
C GLN A 311 18.61 -18.65 -5.55
N LYS A 312 17.42 -19.27 -5.54
CA LYS A 312 17.10 -20.35 -6.48
C LYS A 312 17.09 -19.80 -7.90
N LEU A 313 17.82 -20.48 -8.78
CA LEU A 313 17.71 -20.22 -10.21
C LEU A 313 16.38 -20.79 -10.71
N LYS A 314 15.64 -19.98 -11.42
CA LYS A 314 14.50 -20.44 -12.17
C LYS A 314 14.97 -20.91 -13.54
N GLU A 315 14.54 -22.10 -13.98
CA GLU A 315 14.92 -22.65 -15.27
C GLU A 315 14.67 -21.65 -16.40
N GLY A 316 15.70 -21.34 -17.19
CA GLY A 316 15.65 -20.35 -18.27
C GLY A 316 15.97 -18.91 -17.86
N GLU A 317 16.15 -18.58 -16.57
CA GLU A 317 16.60 -17.25 -16.16
C GLU A 317 18.13 -17.11 -16.27
N ILE A 318 18.61 -16.00 -16.86
CA ILE A 318 20.03 -15.63 -16.91
C ILE A 318 20.31 -14.72 -15.73
N GLY A 319 21.10 -15.19 -14.77
CA GLY A 319 21.42 -14.44 -13.55
C GLY A 319 22.31 -13.21 -13.78
N SER A 320 23.23 -13.29 -14.75
CA SER A 320 24.12 -12.20 -15.15
C SER A 320 24.52 -12.39 -16.62
N SER A 321 24.58 -11.30 -17.39
CA SER A 321 25.03 -11.32 -18.78
C SER A 321 26.52 -11.60 -18.93
N THR A 322 27.33 -11.36 -17.88
CA THR A 322 28.79 -11.44 -17.92
C THR A 322 29.37 -12.53 -17.04
N MET A 323 28.71 -12.87 -15.91
CA MET A 323 29.19 -13.85 -14.93
C MET A 323 28.09 -14.89 -14.69
N PRO A 324 28.10 -16.05 -15.36
CA PRO A 324 27.02 -17.05 -15.31
C PRO A 324 26.70 -17.57 -13.90
N HIS A 325 27.71 -17.58 -13.00
CA HIS A 325 27.56 -18.03 -11.61
C HIS A 325 26.90 -17.01 -10.68
N LYS A 326 26.73 -15.75 -11.14
CA LYS A 326 26.23 -14.65 -10.31
C LYS A 326 24.71 -14.54 -10.40
N VAL A 327 24.01 -14.82 -9.31
CA VAL A 327 22.56 -14.67 -9.19
C VAL A 327 22.26 -13.44 -8.36
N ASN A 328 21.80 -12.38 -9.01
CA ASN A 328 21.54 -11.09 -8.35
C ASN A 328 20.16 -11.09 -7.66
N PRO A 329 20.00 -10.42 -6.50
CA PRO A 329 18.73 -10.25 -5.81
C PRO A 329 17.84 -9.19 -6.47
N ILE A 330 17.65 -9.25 -7.80
CA ILE A 330 17.00 -8.23 -8.63
C ILE A 330 15.55 -7.91 -8.21
N ASP A 331 14.86 -8.90 -7.64
CA ASP A 331 13.48 -8.70 -7.20
C ASP A 331 13.42 -7.74 -6.00
N PHE A 332 14.40 -7.81 -5.08
CA PHE A 332 14.51 -6.90 -3.94
C PHE A 332 14.99 -5.51 -4.36
N GLU A 333 15.96 -5.43 -5.28
CA GLU A 333 16.41 -4.15 -5.86
C GLU A 333 15.29 -3.44 -6.64
N ASN A 334 14.52 -4.18 -7.42
CA ASN A 334 13.35 -3.67 -8.13
C ASN A 334 12.29 -3.17 -7.15
N ALA A 335 12.04 -3.91 -6.07
CA ALA A 335 11.09 -3.51 -5.04
C ALA A 335 11.55 -2.22 -4.34
N GLU A 336 12.80 -2.12 -3.91
CA GLU A 336 13.35 -0.91 -3.29
C GLU A 336 13.17 0.32 -4.18
N GLY A 337 13.55 0.22 -5.46
CA GLY A 337 13.42 1.32 -6.42
C GLY A 337 11.97 1.76 -6.63
N ASN A 338 11.04 0.81 -6.82
CA ASN A 338 9.63 1.15 -7.03
C ASN A 338 8.95 1.67 -5.76
N LEU A 339 9.29 1.17 -4.56
CA LEU A 339 8.81 1.72 -3.29
C LEU A 339 9.30 3.15 -3.05
N GLY A 340 10.54 3.45 -3.46
CA GLY A 340 11.07 4.80 -3.42
C GLY A 340 10.27 5.78 -4.29
N LEU A 341 9.96 5.39 -5.53
CA LEU A 341 9.10 6.17 -6.43
C LEU A 341 7.68 6.33 -5.88
N ALA A 342 7.08 5.24 -5.38
CA ALA A 342 5.78 5.29 -4.74
C ALA A 342 5.78 6.30 -3.59
N ASN A 343 6.76 6.23 -2.69
CA ASN A 343 6.86 7.11 -1.52
C ASN A 343 7.06 8.59 -1.90
N ALA A 344 7.81 8.88 -2.95
CA ALA A 344 7.98 10.26 -3.43
C ALA A 344 6.64 10.86 -3.88
N LEU A 345 5.84 10.09 -4.63
CA LEU A 345 4.52 10.52 -5.09
C LEU A 345 3.52 10.59 -3.93
N LEU A 346 3.46 9.57 -3.07
CA LEU A 346 2.55 9.52 -1.93
C LEU A 346 2.78 10.70 -0.96
N ARG A 347 4.03 11.06 -0.68
CA ARG A 347 4.37 12.22 0.16
C ARG A 347 3.95 13.53 -0.49
N HIS A 348 4.20 13.70 -1.79
CA HIS A 348 3.74 14.90 -2.49
C HIS A 348 2.20 15.01 -2.46
N LEU A 349 1.48 13.89 -2.66
CA LEU A 349 0.02 13.85 -2.57
C LEU A 349 -0.47 14.21 -1.16
N SER A 350 0.15 13.64 -0.13
CA SER A 350 -0.16 13.90 1.28
C SER A 350 0.06 15.38 1.68
N GLU A 351 1.15 15.96 1.23
CA GLU A 351 1.50 17.36 1.53
C GLU A 351 0.66 18.36 0.73
N LYS A 352 0.35 18.05 -0.52
CA LYS A 352 -0.29 19.00 -1.45
C LYS A 352 -1.82 19.02 -1.33
N LEU A 353 -2.47 17.85 -1.23
CA LEU A 353 -3.92 17.77 -1.38
C LEU A 353 -4.72 18.53 -0.30
N PRO A 354 -4.30 18.55 0.98
CA PRO A 354 -4.99 19.37 2.00
C PRO A 354 -4.87 20.87 1.81
N ILE A 355 -4.01 21.33 0.90
CA ILE A 355 -3.79 22.76 0.66
C ILE A 355 -4.58 23.23 -0.56
N SER A 356 -5.58 24.05 -0.33
CA SER A 356 -6.38 24.72 -1.37
C SER A 356 -6.57 26.19 -1.03
N ARG A 357 -6.67 27.05 -2.07
CA ARG A 357 -6.94 28.48 -1.85
C ARG A 357 -8.43 28.69 -1.61
N TRP A 358 -8.75 29.35 -0.50
CA TRP A 358 -10.12 29.66 -0.10
C TRP A 358 -11.02 28.41 -0.12
N GLN A 359 -12.14 28.47 -0.83
CA GLN A 359 -13.09 27.35 -0.92
C GLN A 359 -12.70 26.29 -1.93
N ARG A 360 -11.84 26.60 -2.90
CA ARG A 360 -11.12 25.71 -3.81
C ARG A 360 -10.26 26.45 -4.81
N ASP A 361 -9.10 25.87 -5.18
CA ASP A 361 -8.44 26.10 -6.46
C ASP A 361 -8.37 24.77 -7.27
N LEU A 362 -7.92 24.83 -8.53
CA LEU A 362 -7.93 23.67 -9.43
C LEU A 362 -6.64 22.83 -9.36
N THR A 363 -5.68 23.16 -8.49
CA THR A 363 -4.39 22.43 -8.44
C THR A 363 -4.53 21.00 -7.95
N ASP A 364 -5.55 20.70 -7.14
CA ASP A 364 -5.89 19.36 -6.69
C ASP A 364 -6.21 18.43 -7.86
N SER A 365 -7.01 18.86 -8.82
CA SER A 365 -7.43 18.06 -9.97
C SER A 365 -6.25 17.53 -10.79
N THR A 366 -5.18 18.32 -10.96
CA THR A 366 -3.96 17.89 -11.66
C THR A 366 -3.23 16.80 -10.88
N VAL A 367 -3.14 16.97 -9.56
CA VAL A 367 -2.35 16.09 -8.69
C VAL A 367 -3.08 14.75 -8.45
N LEU A 368 -4.40 14.78 -8.23
CA LEU A 368 -5.24 13.59 -8.01
C LEU A 368 -5.15 12.55 -9.15
N ARG A 369 -4.88 12.98 -10.38
CA ARG A 369 -4.69 12.07 -11.53
C ARG A 369 -3.50 11.12 -11.37
N ASN A 370 -2.59 11.40 -10.41
CA ASN A 370 -1.40 10.60 -10.13
C ASN A 370 -1.57 9.59 -8.97
N MET A 371 -2.72 9.55 -8.31
CA MET A 371 -2.98 8.59 -7.22
C MET A 371 -2.76 7.14 -7.68
N GLY A 372 -3.28 6.78 -8.86
CA GLY A 372 -3.11 5.46 -9.45
C GLY A 372 -1.66 5.11 -9.78
N VAL A 373 -0.84 6.11 -10.14
CA VAL A 373 0.59 5.94 -10.40
C VAL A 373 1.34 5.60 -9.11
N ALA A 374 1.08 6.35 -8.03
CA ALA A 374 1.68 6.12 -6.72
C ALA A 374 1.37 4.72 -6.18
N LEU A 375 0.08 4.34 -6.19
CA LEU A 375 -0.37 3.00 -5.75
C LEU A 375 0.11 1.89 -6.69
N GLY A 376 0.27 2.18 -7.97
CA GLY A 376 0.78 1.25 -8.98
C GLY A 376 2.23 0.84 -8.71
N TYR A 377 3.10 1.79 -8.38
CA TYR A 377 4.49 1.49 -7.99
C TYR A 377 4.54 0.67 -6.70
N ALA A 378 3.70 0.97 -5.71
CA ALA A 378 3.61 0.18 -4.49
C ALA A 378 3.16 -1.27 -4.77
N ALA A 379 2.07 -1.45 -5.52
CA ALA A 379 1.55 -2.78 -5.88
C ALA A 379 2.55 -3.61 -6.69
N LEU A 380 3.30 -2.98 -7.60
CA LEU A 380 4.36 -3.62 -8.37
C LEU A 380 5.48 -4.12 -7.46
N ALA A 381 5.90 -3.30 -6.50
CA ALA A 381 6.95 -3.65 -5.55
C ALA A 381 6.54 -4.81 -4.64
N TYR A 382 5.28 -4.86 -4.19
CA TYR A 382 4.77 -5.97 -3.37
C TYR A 382 4.88 -7.31 -4.11
N GLN A 383 4.52 -7.32 -5.40
CA GLN A 383 4.68 -8.51 -6.24
C GLN A 383 6.15 -8.90 -6.43
N SER A 384 7.05 -7.91 -6.57
CA SER A 384 8.49 -8.17 -6.69
C SER A 384 9.05 -8.78 -5.41
N LEU A 385 8.67 -8.27 -4.23
CA LEU A 385 9.07 -8.86 -2.93
C LEU A 385 8.57 -10.28 -2.77
N LEU A 386 7.32 -10.57 -3.09
CA LEU A 386 6.77 -11.94 -3.04
C LEU A 386 7.56 -12.87 -3.95
N THR A 387 7.89 -12.43 -5.16
CA THR A 387 8.71 -13.20 -6.10
C THR A 387 10.10 -13.46 -5.54
N GLY A 388 10.76 -12.43 -5.02
CA GLY A 388 12.09 -12.52 -4.43
C GLY A 388 12.14 -13.45 -3.21
N MET A 389 11.18 -13.30 -2.28
CA MET A 389 11.08 -14.16 -1.09
C MET A 389 10.86 -15.63 -1.45
N GLY A 390 10.10 -15.91 -2.51
CA GLY A 390 9.90 -17.28 -3.01
C GLY A 390 11.16 -17.93 -3.61
N LYS A 391 12.17 -17.14 -3.97
CA LYS A 391 13.46 -17.59 -4.49
C LYS A 391 14.53 -17.77 -3.41
N LEU A 392 14.31 -17.27 -2.19
CA LEU A 392 15.31 -17.34 -1.11
C LEU A 392 15.50 -18.77 -0.61
N GLU A 393 16.75 -19.16 -0.45
CA GLU A 393 17.18 -20.39 0.16
C GLU A 393 18.21 -20.08 1.24
N LEU A 394 17.99 -20.58 2.45
CA LEU A 394 18.88 -20.34 3.57
C LEU A 394 20.15 -21.18 3.42
N ASN A 395 21.30 -20.55 3.67
CA ASN A 395 22.61 -21.21 3.71
C ASN A 395 23.01 -21.45 5.17
N THR A 396 22.57 -22.57 5.73
CA THR A 396 22.83 -22.94 7.13
C THR A 396 24.31 -23.14 7.43
N GLU A 397 25.10 -23.58 6.44
CA GLU A 397 26.54 -23.77 6.59
C GLU A 397 27.28 -22.43 6.77
N ALA A 398 26.93 -21.41 5.99
CA ALA A 398 27.52 -20.08 6.14
C ALA A 398 27.17 -19.47 7.52
N LEU A 399 25.92 -19.64 7.97
CA LEU A 399 25.50 -19.17 9.30
C LEU A 399 26.27 -19.88 10.42
N ALA A 400 26.43 -21.19 10.35
CA ALA A 400 27.16 -21.96 11.33
C ALA A 400 28.63 -21.56 11.39
N THR A 401 29.27 -21.42 10.21
CA THR A 401 30.68 -21.02 10.09
C THR A 401 30.92 -19.62 10.69
N ASP A 402 30.03 -18.68 10.44
CA ASP A 402 30.14 -17.31 10.97
C ASP A 402 29.97 -17.28 12.49
N LEU A 403 29.03 -18.06 13.04
CA LEU A 403 28.84 -18.21 14.48
C LEU A 403 30.05 -18.86 15.15
N ASP A 404 30.58 -19.94 14.60
CA ASP A 404 31.72 -20.68 15.17
C ASP A 404 33.01 -19.84 15.18
N ALA A 405 33.12 -18.86 14.29
CA ALA A 405 34.24 -17.93 14.25
C ALA A 405 34.12 -16.77 15.27
N ALA A 406 32.96 -16.56 15.91
CA ALA A 406 32.63 -15.34 16.65
C ALA A 406 32.49 -15.57 18.17
N TRP A 407 33.44 -16.27 18.80
CA TRP A 407 33.40 -16.55 20.24
C TRP A 407 33.45 -15.30 21.11
N GLU A 408 33.97 -14.19 20.62
CA GLU A 408 34.01 -12.89 21.32
C GLU A 408 32.63 -12.37 21.74
N VAL A 409 31.55 -12.77 21.08
CA VAL A 409 30.18 -12.34 21.42
C VAL A 409 29.75 -12.85 22.79
N LEU A 410 30.39 -13.92 23.31
CA LEU A 410 30.13 -14.46 24.63
C LEU A 410 30.75 -13.61 25.76
N ALA A 411 31.54 -12.60 25.41
CA ALA A 411 32.03 -11.62 26.40
C ALA A 411 30.85 -10.91 27.09
N GLU A 412 29.76 -10.67 26.42
CA GLU A 412 28.56 -10.00 26.96
C GLU A 412 27.91 -10.81 28.10
N PRO A 413 27.52 -12.10 27.95
CA PRO A 413 26.92 -12.88 29.02
C PRO A 413 27.90 -13.14 30.15
N ILE A 414 29.19 -13.36 29.88
CA ILE A 414 30.22 -13.56 30.92
C ILE A 414 30.30 -12.30 31.79
N GLN A 415 30.45 -11.11 31.20
CA GLN A 415 30.50 -9.85 31.92
C GLN A 415 29.22 -9.63 32.75
N THR A 416 28.05 -9.94 32.18
CA THR A 416 26.77 -9.75 32.85
C THR A 416 26.66 -10.63 34.10
N VAL A 417 27.12 -11.88 34.03
CA VAL A 417 27.17 -12.79 35.20
C VAL A 417 28.19 -12.33 36.22
N MET A 418 29.40 -11.92 35.80
CA MET A 418 30.39 -11.32 36.71
C MET A 418 29.82 -10.16 37.50
N ARG A 419 29.11 -9.24 36.85
CA ARG A 419 28.45 -8.10 37.51
C ARG A 419 27.39 -8.55 38.54
N ARG A 420 26.58 -9.55 38.19
CA ARG A 420 25.56 -10.12 39.06
C ARG A 420 26.16 -10.61 40.39
N PHE A 421 27.37 -11.16 40.35
CA PHE A 421 28.07 -11.68 41.51
C PHE A 421 29.10 -10.72 42.11
N GLY A 422 29.07 -9.44 41.75
CA GLY A 422 29.90 -8.40 42.37
C GLY A 422 31.39 -8.50 42.03
N VAL A 423 31.76 -9.16 40.93
CA VAL A 423 33.16 -9.23 40.50
C VAL A 423 33.61 -7.84 40.08
N GLU A 424 34.58 -7.30 40.84
CA GLU A 424 35.12 -5.96 40.56
C GLU A 424 35.84 -5.91 39.22
N GLN A 425 35.71 -4.76 38.52
CA GLN A 425 36.34 -4.50 37.22
C GLN A 425 36.01 -5.57 36.18
N ALA A 426 34.75 -6.05 36.15
CA ALA A 426 34.32 -7.13 35.29
C ALA A 426 34.62 -6.86 33.79
N TYR A 427 34.41 -5.61 33.34
CA TYR A 427 34.70 -5.19 31.98
C TYR A 427 36.19 -5.18 31.66
N GLU A 428 37.00 -4.60 32.58
CA GLU A 428 38.45 -4.47 32.43
C GLU A 428 39.15 -5.85 32.40
N LYS A 429 38.75 -6.76 33.28
CA LYS A 429 39.26 -8.15 33.32
C LYS A 429 38.96 -8.89 32.01
N LEU A 430 37.75 -8.69 31.47
CA LEU A 430 37.37 -9.32 30.23
C LEU A 430 38.12 -8.71 29.03
N LYS A 431 38.25 -7.37 29.01
CA LYS A 431 38.99 -6.64 27.98
C LYS A 431 40.45 -7.06 27.94
N ASP A 432 41.11 -7.20 29.09
CA ASP A 432 42.51 -7.60 29.17
C ASP A 432 42.72 -9.06 28.72
N ALA A 433 41.75 -9.93 29.00
CA ALA A 433 41.77 -11.32 28.56
C ALA A 433 41.55 -11.50 27.03
N THR A 434 40.86 -10.52 26.38
CA THR A 434 40.48 -10.61 24.98
C THR A 434 41.22 -9.66 24.06
N ARG A 435 41.94 -8.66 24.61
CA ARG A 435 42.59 -7.60 23.83
C ARG A 435 43.77 -8.11 22.98
N GLY A 436 43.70 -7.91 21.67
CA GLY A 436 44.81 -8.19 20.77
C GLY A 436 45.08 -9.67 20.47
N LYS A 437 44.18 -10.56 20.89
CA LYS A 437 44.21 -12.00 20.60
C LYS A 437 42.91 -12.45 19.98
N ALA A 438 42.94 -13.45 19.10
CA ALA A 438 41.74 -14.12 18.65
C ALA A 438 41.05 -14.75 19.89
N VAL A 439 39.78 -14.40 20.13
CA VAL A 439 38.99 -14.95 21.21
C VAL A 439 38.52 -16.34 20.82
N THR A 440 39.10 -17.36 21.48
CA THR A 440 38.75 -18.76 21.24
C THR A 440 37.89 -19.31 22.39
N ALA A 441 37.19 -20.41 22.13
CA ALA A 441 36.46 -21.16 23.13
C ALA A 441 37.33 -21.48 24.35
N GLU A 442 38.57 -21.98 24.14
CA GLU A 442 39.50 -22.33 25.21
C GLU A 442 39.91 -21.16 26.04
N ALA A 443 40.18 -19.98 25.44
CA ALA A 443 40.54 -18.77 26.18
C ALA A 443 39.38 -18.33 27.07
N LEU A 444 38.13 -18.33 26.58
CA LEU A 444 36.95 -18.00 27.38
C LEU A 444 36.68 -19.04 28.46
N HIS A 445 36.81 -20.32 28.17
CA HIS A 445 36.63 -21.38 29.18
C HIS A 445 37.68 -21.28 30.29
N THR A 446 38.92 -20.95 29.96
CA THR A 446 39.98 -20.73 30.96
C THR A 446 39.63 -19.54 31.87
N LEU A 447 39.18 -18.42 31.27
CA LEU A 447 38.71 -17.26 32.01
C LEU A 447 37.52 -17.63 32.92
N ILE A 448 36.49 -18.31 32.40
CA ILE A 448 35.30 -18.69 33.21
C ILE A 448 35.69 -19.53 34.42
N ARG A 449 36.59 -20.50 34.24
CA ARG A 449 37.08 -21.34 35.37
C ARG A 449 37.79 -20.55 36.46
N SER A 450 38.48 -19.47 36.09
CA SER A 450 39.21 -18.60 37.04
C SER A 450 38.33 -17.59 37.78
N LEU A 451 37.05 -17.40 37.36
CA LEU A 451 36.16 -16.41 37.97
C LEU A 451 35.74 -16.82 39.39
N GLU A 452 35.62 -15.85 40.30
CA GLU A 452 35.08 -16.03 41.64
C GLU A 452 33.56 -15.91 41.66
N ILE A 453 32.89 -16.87 41.02
CA ILE A 453 31.42 -16.98 40.95
C ILE A 453 31.00 -18.42 41.30
N PRO A 454 29.73 -18.69 41.65
CA PRO A 454 29.26 -20.03 42.00
C PRO A 454 29.51 -21.04 40.86
N ASP A 455 29.90 -22.27 41.25
CA ASP A 455 30.24 -23.32 40.28
C ASP A 455 29.08 -23.65 39.32
N ALA A 456 27.84 -23.60 39.80
CA ALA A 456 26.66 -23.77 38.94
C ALA A 456 26.61 -22.75 37.77
N GLU A 457 27.00 -21.51 38.03
CA GLU A 457 27.05 -20.46 37.04
C GLU A 457 28.24 -20.63 36.10
N LYS A 458 29.41 -21.09 36.62
CA LYS A 458 30.54 -21.46 35.73
C LYS A 458 30.13 -22.56 34.75
N GLN A 459 29.48 -23.61 35.21
CA GLN A 459 29.03 -24.69 34.35
C GLN A 459 28.06 -24.20 33.30
N ARG A 460 27.13 -23.32 33.68
CA ARG A 460 26.18 -22.71 32.72
C ARG A 460 26.89 -21.86 31.67
N LEU A 461 27.88 -21.07 32.05
CA LEU A 461 28.67 -20.26 31.13
C LEU A 461 29.55 -21.12 30.20
N LEU A 462 30.16 -22.20 30.74
CA LEU A 462 30.98 -23.13 29.96
C LEU A 462 30.17 -23.90 28.92
N ALA A 463 28.86 -24.07 29.10
CA ALA A 463 27.96 -24.71 28.17
C ALA A 463 27.45 -23.77 27.05
N LEU A 464 27.71 -22.44 27.18
CA LEU A 464 27.28 -21.49 26.17
C LEU A 464 28.18 -21.56 24.92
N THR A 465 27.52 -21.49 23.76
CA THR A 465 28.17 -21.29 22.47
C THR A 465 27.55 -20.06 21.79
N PRO A 466 28.20 -19.44 20.80
CA PRO A 466 27.57 -18.38 20.04
C PRO A 466 26.19 -18.80 19.46
N ALA A 467 26.05 -20.02 18.98
CA ALA A 467 24.81 -20.56 18.44
C ALA A 467 23.71 -20.77 19.49
N SER A 468 24.05 -21.01 20.76
CA SER A 468 23.08 -21.19 21.85
C SER A 468 22.70 -19.89 22.56
N TYR A 469 23.46 -18.80 22.33
CA TYR A 469 23.25 -17.51 22.98
C TYR A 469 22.26 -16.64 22.22
N VAL A 470 21.06 -17.12 22.04
CA VAL A 470 19.98 -16.44 21.26
C VAL A 470 18.81 -15.93 22.13
N GLY A 471 18.89 -16.09 23.43
CA GLY A 471 17.87 -15.64 24.37
C GLY A 471 16.48 -16.15 24.04
N LYS A 472 15.51 -15.25 23.93
CA LYS A 472 14.10 -15.55 23.57
C LYS A 472 13.79 -15.46 22.08
N ALA A 473 14.79 -15.41 21.20
CA ALA A 473 14.57 -15.13 19.79
C ALA A 473 13.60 -16.13 19.13
N ALA A 474 13.79 -17.43 19.38
CA ALA A 474 12.91 -18.47 18.81
C ALA A 474 11.47 -18.38 19.32
N GLU A 475 11.28 -18.09 20.60
CA GLU A 475 9.95 -17.88 21.20
C GLU A 475 9.25 -16.67 20.57
N LEU A 476 9.98 -15.56 20.42
CA LEU A 476 9.46 -14.32 19.82
C LEU A 476 9.09 -14.53 18.35
N ALA A 477 9.89 -15.29 17.60
CA ALA A 477 9.60 -15.62 16.21
C ALA A 477 8.29 -16.42 16.05
N ARG A 478 8.08 -17.43 16.93
CA ARG A 478 6.87 -18.26 16.87
C ARG A 478 5.61 -17.56 17.34
N ARG A 479 5.74 -16.52 18.17
CA ARG A 479 4.61 -15.77 18.69
C ARG A 479 4.13 -14.67 17.74
N ALA A 480 4.89 -14.30 16.72
CA ALA A 480 4.56 -13.31 15.71
C ALA A 480 3.65 -13.92 14.62
#